data_9073b0dc45376f1fac72bb88473b9052
#
_entry.id   9073b0dc45376f1fac72bb88473b9052
#
_cell.length_a   1.000
_cell.length_b   1.000
_cell.length_c   1.000
_cell.angle_alpha   90.00
_cell.angle_beta   90.00
_cell.angle_gamma   90.00
#
_symmetry.space_group_name_H-M   'P 1'
#
loop_
_entity.id
_entity.type
_entity.pdbx_description
1 polymer ?
#
loop_
_entity_poly.entity_id
_entity_poly.type
_entity_poly.pdbx_seq_one_letter_code
_entity_poly.pdbx_strand_id
1 'polypeptide(L)'
;MTKYCAWYRVSTQKQGKSGLGLAAQKAMVEYFVKVEKGELIAEFSEVYTGKDLNGCVELQKAIDLCKRNGYTLTIAKTDRFRNTVEALQIYDAMNGNIYFCDLPHTDKFALTLAFALAEREALTLSIRTKLALAEKKKQGSHLGSAKGCDMTVAFSKSVEVRRNKARSNSNNRLFYGALSNYERAHGIITANTDLKDFMGELNRLGAKTATGMEITYNRCRPMINKVKKIYNMND
;
A
#
# COMPACT_ATOMS: atom_id res chain seq x y z
N MET A 1 -3.94 11.90 -34.58
CA MET A 1 -4.30 10.67 -33.88
C MET A 1 -3.90 10.85 -32.43
N THR A 2 -4.85 10.73 -31.49
CA THR A 2 -4.59 10.91 -30.06
C THR A 2 -3.80 9.74 -29.55
N LYS A 3 -2.73 10.03 -28.79
CA LYS A 3 -1.87 9.01 -28.19
C LYS A 3 -2.25 8.80 -26.73
N TYR A 4 -2.46 7.55 -26.35
CA TYR A 4 -2.93 7.13 -25.05
C TYR A 4 -1.86 6.36 -24.29
N CYS A 5 -1.84 6.57 -22.98
CA CYS A 5 -1.04 5.81 -22.03
C CYS A 5 -2.00 5.21 -21.00
N ALA A 6 -2.01 3.90 -20.81
CA ALA A 6 -2.93 3.23 -19.92
C ALA A 6 -2.30 2.92 -18.56
N TRP A 7 -3.11 3.04 -17.50
CA TRP A 7 -2.76 2.56 -16.19
C TRP A 7 -3.82 1.62 -15.61
N TYR A 8 -3.36 0.49 -15.10
CA TYR A 8 -4.17 -0.58 -14.55
C TYR A 8 -3.83 -0.87 -13.10
N ARG A 9 -4.81 -1.14 -12.27
CA ARG A 9 -4.60 -1.46 -10.86
C ARG A 9 -5.48 -2.61 -10.38
N VAL A 10 -4.88 -3.50 -9.61
CA VAL A 10 -5.58 -4.53 -8.84
C VAL A 10 -5.22 -4.44 -7.36
N SER A 11 -6.14 -4.85 -6.47
CA SER A 11 -5.99 -4.68 -5.03
C SER A 11 -5.24 -5.81 -4.34
N THR A 12 -5.06 -6.97 -4.97
CA THR A 12 -4.39 -8.13 -4.37
C THR A 12 -3.47 -8.84 -5.35
N GLN A 13 -2.40 -9.46 -4.83
CA GLN A 13 -1.51 -10.29 -5.64
C GLN A 13 -2.24 -11.49 -6.27
N LYS A 14 -3.28 -12.04 -5.62
CA LYS A 14 -4.12 -13.09 -6.20
C LYS A 14 -4.83 -12.60 -7.45
N GLN A 15 -5.42 -11.40 -7.41
CA GLN A 15 -6.06 -10.77 -8.58
C GLN A 15 -5.05 -10.44 -9.68
N GLY A 16 -3.83 -10.01 -9.31
CA GLY A 16 -2.74 -9.81 -10.26
C GLY A 16 -2.27 -11.11 -10.91
N LYS A 17 -2.18 -12.20 -10.15
CA LYS A 17 -1.77 -13.52 -10.66
C LYS A 17 -2.85 -14.23 -11.49
N SER A 18 -4.13 -14.08 -11.13
CA SER A 18 -5.24 -14.64 -11.94
C SER A 18 -5.42 -13.93 -13.28
N GLY A 19 -4.88 -12.70 -13.40
CA GLY A 19 -4.95 -11.89 -14.62
C GLY A 19 -6.34 -11.37 -15.00
N LEU A 20 -7.41 -11.99 -14.50
CA LEU A 20 -8.80 -11.67 -14.91
C LEU A 20 -9.15 -10.20 -14.70
N GLY A 21 -8.78 -9.62 -13.57
CA GLY A 21 -9.06 -8.21 -13.28
C GLY A 21 -8.25 -7.24 -14.14
N LEU A 22 -6.99 -7.57 -14.46
CA LEU A 22 -6.15 -6.77 -15.35
C LEU A 22 -6.56 -6.94 -16.81
N ALA A 23 -6.86 -8.18 -17.25
CA ALA A 23 -7.31 -8.46 -18.60
C ALA A 23 -8.61 -7.72 -18.94
N ALA A 24 -9.57 -7.68 -18.02
CA ALA A 24 -10.82 -6.93 -18.21
C ALA A 24 -10.58 -5.41 -18.34
N GLN A 25 -9.68 -4.84 -17.51
CA GLN A 25 -9.30 -3.43 -17.62
C GLN A 25 -8.62 -3.15 -18.96
N LYS A 26 -7.70 -4.01 -19.38
CA LYS A 26 -6.98 -3.91 -20.64
C LYS A 26 -7.93 -3.94 -21.83
N ALA A 27 -8.82 -4.94 -21.90
CA ALA A 27 -9.82 -5.05 -22.96
C ALA A 27 -10.73 -3.80 -23.05
N MET A 28 -11.08 -3.22 -21.90
CA MET A 28 -11.90 -2.01 -21.85
C MET A 28 -11.16 -0.79 -22.43
N VAL A 29 -9.89 -0.63 -22.08
CA VAL A 29 -9.04 0.46 -22.61
C VAL A 29 -8.77 0.27 -24.10
N GLU A 30 -8.42 -0.94 -24.54
CA GLU A 30 -8.21 -1.25 -25.96
C GLU A 30 -9.46 -0.95 -26.81
N TYR A 31 -10.63 -1.34 -26.31
CA TYR A 31 -11.91 -1.03 -26.95
C TYR A 31 -12.13 0.50 -27.05
N PHE A 32 -11.93 1.22 -25.95
CA PHE A 32 -12.06 2.68 -25.90
C PHE A 32 -11.11 3.36 -26.89
N VAL A 33 -9.81 3.03 -26.85
CA VAL A 33 -8.80 3.60 -27.74
C VAL A 33 -9.13 3.34 -29.21
N LYS A 34 -9.66 2.16 -29.53
CA LYS A 34 -10.11 1.81 -30.87
C LYS A 34 -11.32 2.66 -31.33
N VAL A 35 -12.31 2.86 -30.45
CA VAL A 35 -13.49 3.71 -30.73
C VAL A 35 -13.05 5.16 -31.01
N GLU A 36 -12.13 5.67 -30.21
CA GLU A 36 -11.56 7.02 -30.34
C GLU A 36 -10.57 7.16 -31.51
N LYS A 37 -10.35 6.09 -32.28
CA LYS A 37 -9.36 6.05 -33.37
C LYS A 37 -7.97 6.54 -32.93
N GLY A 38 -7.61 6.23 -31.67
CA GLY A 38 -6.34 6.59 -31.05
C GLY A 38 -5.28 5.49 -31.19
N GLU A 39 -4.14 5.72 -30.57
CA GLU A 39 -3.02 4.79 -30.48
C GLU A 39 -2.61 4.58 -29.02
N LEU A 40 -2.53 3.33 -28.57
CA LEU A 40 -2.05 2.99 -27.24
C LEU A 40 -0.52 2.86 -27.27
N ILE A 41 0.17 3.82 -26.67
CA ILE A 41 1.65 3.91 -26.73
C ILE A 41 2.31 3.13 -25.60
N ALA A 42 1.74 3.16 -24.41
CA ALA A 42 2.33 2.53 -23.24
C ALA A 42 1.26 2.03 -22.26
N GLU A 43 1.60 0.97 -21.52
CA GLU A 43 0.75 0.37 -20.52
C GLU A 43 1.53 0.22 -19.21
N PHE A 44 0.94 0.64 -18.11
CA PHE A 44 1.48 0.51 -16.77
C PHE A 44 0.52 -0.29 -15.91
N SER A 45 1.02 -1.19 -15.10
CA SER A 45 0.17 -1.99 -14.22
C SER A 45 0.80 -2.19 -12.85
N GLU A 46 0.00 -2.14 -11.79
CA GLU A 46 0.48 -2.37 -10.44
C GLU A 46 -0.53 -3.09 -9.55
N VAL A 47 0.00 -3.75 -8.54
CA VAL A 47 -0.77 -4.35 -7.45
C VAL A 47 -0.65 -3.44 -6.24
N TYR A 48 -1.71 -2.68 -5.96
CA TYR A 48 -1.70 -1.71 -4.86
C TYR A 48 -3.01 -1.71 -4.08
N THR A 49 -2.91 -1.85 -2.75
CA THR A 49 -4.05 -1.94 -1.84
C THR A 49 -4.31 -0.68 -1.03
N GLY A 50 -3.38 0.26 -1.04
CA GLY A 50 -3.50 1.53 -0.31
C GLY A 50 -4.66 2.39 -0.80
N LYS A 51 -5.08 3.35 0.02
CA LYS A 51 -6.06 4.38 -0.34
C LYS A 51 -5.39 5.60 -0.96
N ASP A 52 -4.12 5.81 -0.64
CA ASP A 52 -3.28 6.90 -1.10
C ASP A 52 -2.66 6.55 -2.47
N LEU A 53 -2.86 7.41 -3.46
CA LEU A 53 -2.31 7.24 -4.81
C LEU A 53 -0.84 7.62 -4.92
N ASN A 54 -0.28 8.35 -3.94
CA ASN A 54 1.15 8.69 -3.92
C ASN A 54 2.06 7.46 -3.82
N GLY A 55 1.53 6.35 -3.30
CA GLY A 55 2.22 5.06 -3.27
C GLY A 55 2.17 4.27 -4.59
N CYS A 56 1.44 4.77 -5.60
CA CYS A 56 1.31 4.13 -6.90
C CYS A 56 2.45 4.55 -7.83
N VAL A 57 3.56 3.82 -7.80
CA VAL A 57 4.78 4.15 -8.56
C VAL A 57 4.54 4.09 -10.07
N GLU A 58 3.82 3.10 -10.54
CA GLU A 58 3.53 2.95 -11.97
C GLU A 58 2.55 4.03 -12.46
N LEU A 59 1.63 4.51 -11.63
CA LEU A 59 0.78 5.65 -11.94
C LEU A 59 1.62 6.93 -12.13
N GLN A 60 2.60 7.18 -11.26
CA GLN A 60 3.47 8.35 -11.38
C GLN A 60 4.29 8.30 -12.67
N LYS A 61 4.83 7.14 -13.03
CA LYS A 61 5.53 6.97 -14.32
C LYS A 61 4.62 7.25 -15.53
N ALA A 62 3.37 6.76 -15.47
CA ALA A 62 2.37 7.01 -16.52
C ALA A 62 2.06 8.51 -16.65
N ILE A 63 1.84 9.21 -15.54
CA ILE A 63 1.60 10.65 -15.49
C ILE A 63 2.79 11.42 -16.07
N ASP A 64 4.02 11.07 -15.65
CA ASP A 64 5.24 11.71 -16.13
C ASP A 64 5.44 11.52 -17.64
N LEU A 65 5.19 10.32 -18.14
CA LEU A 65 5.26 10.03 -19.57
C LEU A 65 4.24 10.87 -20.36
N CYS A 66 3.00 10.93 -19.88
CA CYS A 66 1.94 11.70 -20.50
C CYS A 66 2.27 13.19 -20.53
N LYS A 67 2.74 13.75 -19.42
CA LYS A 67 3.10 15.19 -19.33
C LYS A 67 4.23 15.57 -20.27
N ARG A 68 5.28 14.73 -20.36
CA ARG A 68 6.44 15.01 -21.23
C ARG A 68 6.10 14.98 -22.72
N ASN A 69 5.17 14.12 -23.13
CA ASN A 69 4.90 13.87 -24.54
C ASN A 69 3.53 14.37 -25.00
N GLY A 70 2.73 14.98 -24.12
CA GLY A 70 1.38 15.41 -24.44
C GLY A 70 0.40 14.24 -24.70
N TYR A 71 0.64 13.09 -24.09
CA TYR A 71 -0.24 11.92 -24.20
C TYR A 71 -1.41 12.03 -23.23
N THR A 72 -2.49 11.33 -23.54
CA THR A 72 -3.68 11.24 -22.68
C THR A 72 -3.58 10.02 -21.78
N LEU A 73 -3.70 10.21 -20.46
CA LEU A 73 -3.77 9.11 -19.50
C LEU A 73 -5.15 8.47 -19.58
N THR A 74 -5.20 7.14 -19.72
CA THR A 74 -6.45 6.40 -19.86
C THR A 74 -6.57 5.34 -18.76
N ILE A 75 -7.71 5.31 -18.10
CA ILE A 75 -8.01 4.44 -16.97
C ILE A 75 -9.34 3.73 -17.24
N ALA A 76 -9.36 2.41 -17.03
CA ALA A 76 -10.51 1.59 -17.34
C ALA A 76 -11.76 2.02 -16.56
N LYS A 77 -11.63 2.32 -15.26
CA LYS A 77 -12.75 2.68 -14.39
C LYS A 77 -12.37 3.70 -13.36
N THR A 78 -13.32 4.57 -13.04
CA THR A 78 -13.19 5.60 -12.00
C THR A 78 -12.93 5.03 -10.61
N ASP A 79 -13.44 3.82 -10.30
CA ASP A 79 -13.24 3.13 -9.02
C ASP A 79 -11.78 2.68 -8.76
N ARG A 80 -10.91 2.78 -9.77
CA ARG A 80 -9.47 2.61 -9.60
C ARG A 80 -8.87 3.73 -8.75
N PHE A 81 -9.44 4.93 -8.80
CA PHE A 81 -9.14 6.01 -7.87
C PHE A 81 -10.01 5.90 -6.62
N ARG A 82 -9.41 5.54 -5.50
CA ARG A 82 -10.13 5.40 -4.22
C ARG A 82 -10.24 6.68 -3.42
N ASN A 83 -9.48 7.68 -3.78
CA ASN A 83 -9.45 8.99 -3.14
C ASN A 83 -9.88 10.04 -4.16
N THR A 84 -11.06 10.58 -3.95
CA THR A 84 -11.67 11.61 -4.80
C THR A 84 -10.79 12.85 -4.93
N VAL A 85 -10.20 13.31 -3.82
CA VAL A 85 -9.38 14.53 -3.80
C VAL A 85 -8.12 14.34 -4.65
N GLU A 86 -7.40 13.21 -4.47
CA GLU A 86 -6.21 12.91 -5.25
C GLU A 86 -6.52 12.70 -6.75
N ALA A 87 -7.66 12.06 -7.06
CA ALA A 87 -8.11 11.88 -8.43
C ALA A 87 -8.33 13.22 -9.14
N LEU A 88 -8.96 14.18 -8.47
CA LEU A 88 -9.18 15.53 -9.01
C LEU A 88 -7.87 16.33 -9.10
N GLN A 89 -6.96 16.16 -8.14
CA GLN A 89 -5.61 16.76 -8.22
C GLN A 89 -4.84 16.24 -9.43
N ILE A 90 -4.92 14.93 -9.73
CA ILE A 90 -4.29 14.35 -10.91
C ILE A 90 -4.97 14.86 -12.19
N TYR A 91 -6.30 14.99 -12.21
CA TYR A 91 -7.03 15.57 -13.32
C TYR A 91 -6.56 16.99 -13.63
N ASP A 92 -6.44 17.84 -12.60
CA ASP A 92 -5.95 19.21 -12.74
C ASP A 92 -4.47 19.23 -13.18
N ALA A 93 -3.64 18.40 -12.58
CA ALA A 93 -2.22 18.29 -12.92
C ALA A 93 -1.96 17.80 -14.36
N MET A 94 -2.93 17.10 -14.95
CA MET A 94 -2.93 16.62 -16.33
C MET A 94 -3.61 17.62 -17.29
N ASN A 95 -4.08 18.78 -16.82
CA ASN A 95 -4.85 19.75 -17.60
C ASN A 95 -6.07 19.13 -18.31
N GLY A 96 -6.74 18.17 -17.64
CA GLY A 96 -7.86 17.43 -18.20
C GLY A 96 -7.51 16.33 -19.20
N ASN A 97 -6.22 16.11 -19.51
CA ASN A 97 -5.76 15.06 -20.43
C ASN A 97 -5.78 13.67 -19.75
N ILE A 98 -6.89 13.35 -19.12
CA ILE A 98 -7.15 12.04 -18.48
C ILE A 98 -8.56 11.58 -18.86
N TYR A 99 -8.68 10.33 -19.29
CA TYR A 99 -9.94 9.72 -19.65
C TYR A 99 -10.23 8.48 -18.81
N PHE A 100 -11.49 8.35 -18.42
CA PHE A 100 -12.03 7.18 -17.77
C PHE A 100 -12.95 6.45 -18.78
N CYS A 101 -12.63 5.18 -19.08
CA CYS A 101 -13.39 4.46 -20.10
C CYS A 101 -14.84 4.16 -19.67
N ASP A 102 -15.13 4.15 -18.37
CA ASP A 102 -16.50 4.03 -17.83
C ASP A 102 -17.27 5.35 -17.80
N LEU A 103 -16.58 6.50 -17.97
CA LEU A 103 -17.15 7.84 -18.05
C LEU A 103 -16.45 8.65 -19.14
N PRO A 104 -16.58 8.27 -20.43
CA PRO A 104 -15.89 8.96 -21.51
C PRO A 104 -16.43 10.39 -21.69
N HIS A 105 -15.54 11.30 -22.13
CA HIS A 105 -15.85 12.71 -22.43
C HIS A 105 -16.50 13.51 -21.27
N THR A 106 -16.18 13.12 -20.05
CA THR A 106 -16.74 13.75 -18.85
C THR A 106 -15.90 14.98 -18.47
N ASP A 107 -16.55 16.11 -18.29
CA ASP A 107 -15.92 17.31 -17.76
C ASP A 107 -15.59 17.18 -16.26
N LYS A 108 -14.82 18.14 -15.72
CA LYS A 108 -14.43 18.15 -14.32
C LYS A 108 -15.62 18.14 -13.34
N PHE A 109 -16.71 18.84 -13.70
CA PHE A 109 -17.90 18.92 -12.86
C PHE A 109 -18.61 17.55 -12.76
N ALA A 110 -18.87 16.93 -13.90
CA ALA A 110 -19.52 15.63 -13.94
C ALA A 110 -18.65 14.53 -13.31
N LEU A 111 -17.32 14.60 -13.48
CA LEU A 111 -16.38 13.71 -12.82
C LEU A 111 -16.40 13.88 -11.29
N THR A 112 -16.42 15.13 -10.82
CA THR A 112 -16.53 15.44 -9.37
C THR A 112 -17.82 14.88 -8.78
N LEU A 113 -18.94 15.04 -9.49
CA LEU A 113 -20.23 14.49 -9.09
C LEU A 113 -20.21 12.94 -9.05
N ALA A 114 -19.64 12.30 -10.05
CA ALA A 114 -19.50 10.85 -10.10
C ALA A 114 -18.68 10.31 -8.92
N PHE A 115 -17.57 10.94 -8.59
CA PHE A 115 -16.75 10.57 -7.41
C PHE A 115 -17.51 10.79 -6.10
N ALA A 116 -18.22 11.92 -5.94
CA ALA A 116 -19.00 12.20 -4.73
C ALA A 116 -20.12 11.18 -4.53
N LEU A 117 -20.81 10.77 -5.59
CA LEU A 117 -21.83 9.72 -5.54
C LEU A 117 -21.22 8.36 -5.16
N ALA A 118 -20.10 7.97 -5.75
CA ALA A 118 -19.42 6.72 -5.42
C ALA A 118 -18.96 6.68 -3.95
N GLU A 119 -18.46 7.80 -3.42
CA GLU A 119 -18.09 7.91 -2.00
C GLU A 119 -19.31 7.78 -1.07
N ARG A 120 -20.41 8.45 -1.40
CA ARG A 120 -21.68 8.32 -0.68
C ARG A 120 -22.22 6.88 -0.68
N GLU A 121 -22.16 6.20 -1.80
CA GLU A 121 -22.56 4.79 -1.91
C GLU A 121 -21.69 3.89 -1.04
N ALA A 122 -20.38 4.07 -1.06
CA ALA A 122 -19.43 3.32 -0.24
C ALA A 122 -19.69 3.53 1.26
N LEU A 123 -19.96 4.77 1.70
CA LEU A 123 -20.32 5.09 3.08
C LEU A 123 -21.65 4.42 3.47
N THR A 124 -22.67 4.51 2.62
CA THR A 124 -23.98 3.89 2.86
C THR A 124 -23.86 2.37 3.00
N LEU A 125 -23.09 1.73 2.11
CA LEU A 125 -22.82 0.29 2.18
C LEU A 125 -22.08 -0.09 3.47
N SER A 126 -21.08 0.70 3.87
CA SER A 126 -20.34 0.51 5.12
C SER A 126 -21.27 0.58 6.34
N ILE A 127 -22.16 1.57 6.40
CA ILE A 127 -23.13 1.72 7.49
C ILE A 127 -24.09 0.51 7.52
N ARG A 128 -24.66 0.13 6.38
CA ARG A 128 -25.56 -1.04 6.28
C ARG A 128 -24.86 -2.33 6.75
N THR A 129 -23.61 -2.53 6.34
CA THR A 129 -22.81 -3.69 6.75
C THR A 129 -22.58 -3.69 8.26
N LYS A 130 -22.20 -2.55 8.84
CA LYS A 130 -22.00 -2.41 10.30
C LYS A 130 -23.29 -2.71 11.08
N LEU A 131 -24.42 -2.18 10.64
CA LEU A 131 -25.71 -2.41 11.28
C LEU A 131 -26.13 -3.90 11.18
N ALA A 132 -25.99 -4.51 10.01
CA ALA A 132 -26.29 -5.93 9.82
C ALA A 132 -25.40 -6.83 10.69
N LEU A 133 -24.10 -6.51 10.81
CA LEU A 133 -23.19 -7.26 11.70
C LEU A 133 -23.51 -7.05 13.17
N ALA A 134 -23.89 -5.83 13.57
CA ALA A 134 -24.32 -5.55 14.94
C ALA A 134 -25.59 -6.35 15.32
N GLU A 135 -26.55 -6.43 14.41
CA GLU A 135 -27.77 -7.21 14.61
C GLU A 135 -27.48 -8.72 14.71
N LYS A 136 -26.66 -9.26 13.82
CA LYS A 136 -26.18 -10.66 13.91
C LYS A 136 -25.49 -10.95 15.23
N LYS A 137 -24.68 -10.00 15.74
CA LYS A 137 -24.03 -10.13 17.03
C LYS A 137 -25.02 -10.18 18.18
N LYS A 138 -26.10 -9.34 18.17
CA LYS A 138 -27.18 -9.38 19.17
C LYS A 138 -27.92 -10.72 19.15
N GLN A 139 -28.11 -11.31 17.97
CA GLN A 139 -28.73 -12.63 17.79
C GLN A 139 -27.81 -13.80 18.19
N GLY A 140 -26.62 -13.52 18.78
CA GLY A 140 -25.69 -14.53 19.21
C GLY A 140 -24.92 -15.23 18.09
N SER A 141 -25.00 -14.72 16.85
CA SER A 141 -24.26 -15.27 15.73
C SER A 141 -22.76 -15.03 15.90
N HIS A 142 -21.94 -16.08 15.70
CA HIS A 142 -20.49 -15.95 15.69
C HIS A 142 -20.06 -15.19 14.43
N LEU A 143 -19.37 -14.04 14.63
CA LEU A 143 -18.80 -13.23 13.55
C LEU A 143 -17.30 -13.54 13.43
N GLY A 144 -16.85 -13.86 12.23
CA GLY A 144 -15.45 -14.19 11.96
C GLY A 144 -15.27 -15.60 11.42
N SER A 145 -14.15 -16.24 11.73
CA SER A 145 -13.86 -17.61 11.29
C SER A 145 -14.87 -18.59 11.88
N ALA A 146 -15.19 -19.66 11.16
CA ALA A 146 -16.10 -20.69 11.62
C ALA A 146 -15.66 -21.24 13.00
N LYS A 147 -16.66 -21.51 13.87
CA LYS A 147 -16.41 -22.08 15.19
C LYS A 147 -15.68 -23.43 15.02
N GLY A 148 -14.52 -23.62 15.66
CA GLY A 148 -13.71 -24.82 15.50
C GLY A 148 -12.71 -24.79 14.32
N CYS A 149 -12.62 -23.70 13.57
CA CYS A 149 -11.58 -23.55 12.56
C CYS A 149 -10.20 -23.47 13.22
N ASP A 150 -9.31 -24.39 12.86
CA ASP A 150 -7.92 -24.35 13.32
C ASP A 150 -7.17 -23.20 12.61
N MET A 151 -6.91 -22.15 13.38
CA MET A 151 -6.20 -20.96 12.91
C MET A 151 -4.68 -21.04 13.17
N THR A 152 -4.17 -22.13 13.74
CA THR A 152 -2.74 -22.26 14.12
C THR A 152 -1.81 -22.11 12.92
N VAL A 153 -2.13 -22.75 11.80
CA VAL A 153 -1.36 -22.63 10.54
C VAL A 153 -1.43 -21.23 9.95
N ALA A 154 -2.59 -20.59 9.98
CA ALA A 154 -2.75 -19.23 9.49
C ALA A 154 -2.02 -18.23 10.40
N PHE A 155 -2.06 -18.43 11.70
CA PHE A 155 -1.37 -17.62 12.69
C PHE A 155 0.15 -17.75 12.54
N SER A 156 0.70 -18.98 12.46
CA SER A 156 2.12 -19.22 12.29
C SER A 156 2.66 -18.59 11.00
N LYS A 157 1.97 -18.75 9.86
CA LYS A 157 2.29 -18.06 8.60
C LYS A 157 2.26 -16.53 8.74
N SER A 158 1.27 -16.00 9.44
CA SER A 158 1.16 -14.56 9.69
C SER A 158 2.31 -14.01 10.55
N VAL A 159 2.76 -14.78 11.55
CA VAL A 159 3.92 -14.44 12.39
C VAL A 159 5.19 -14.45 11.56
N GLU A 160 5.39 -15.49 10.74
CA GLU A 160 6.55 -15.62 9.86
C GLU A 160 6.64 -14.47 8.85
N VAL A 161 5.55 -14.13 8.18
CA VAL A 161 5.48 -12.99 7.24
C VAL A 161 5.85 -11.69 7.94
N ARG A 162 5.30 -11.43 9.14
CA ARG A 162 5.62 -10.23 9.94
C ARG A 162 7.09 -10.21 10.35
N ARG A 163 7.66 -11.35 10.75
CA ARG A 163 9.08 -11.47 11.11
C ARG A 163 9.97 -11.18 9.90
N ASN A 164 9.66 -11.76 8.74
CA ASN A 164 10.42 -11.53 7.51
C ASN A 164 10.37 -10.07 7.07
N LYS A 165 9.19 -9.42 7.15
CA LYS A 165 9.06 -7.99 6.89
C LYS A 165 9.86 -7.14 7.88
N ALA A 166 9.89 -7.52 9.16
CA ALA A 166 10.69 -6.82 10.15
C ALA A 166 12.20 -7.01 9.93
N ARG A 167 12.65 -8.20 9.48
CA ARG A 167 14.05 -8.48 9.12
C ARG A 167 14.50 -7.73 7.85
N SER A 168 13.62 -7.50 6.90
CA SER A 168 13.93 -6.76 5.67
C SER A 168 13.96 -5.24 5.87
N ASN A 169 13.44 -4.72 6.98
CA ASN A 169 13.44 -3.29 7.29
C ASN A 169 14.88 -2.78 7.50
N SER A 170 15.28 -1.75 6.76
CA SER A 170 16.64 -1.21 6.78
C SER A 170 17.09 -0.72 8.17
N ASN A 171 16.21 -0.05 8.90
CA ASN A 171 16.52 0.43 10.24
C ASN A 171 16.71 -0.71 11.25
N ASN A 172 15.87 -1.76 11.16
CA ASN A 172 16.06 -2.95 11.98
C ASN A 172 17.36 -3.69 11.66
N ARG A 173 17.75 -3.74 10.39
CA ARG A 173 19.03 -4.36 9.96
C ARG A 173 20.22 -3.56 10.47
N LEU A 174 20.17 -2.22 10.38
CA LEU A 174 21.22 -1.36 10.89
C LEU A 174 21.36 -1.53 12.42
N PHE A 175 20.26 -1.48 13.15
CA PHE A 175 20.25 -1.68 14.60
C PHE A 175 20.77 -3.08 14.99
N TYR A 176 20.38 -4.12 14.27
CA TYR A 176 20.87 -5.48 14.50
C TYR A 176 22.38 -5.58 14.29
N GLY A 177 22.91 -4.97 13.23
CA GLY A 177 24.35 -4.95 12.95
C GLY A 177 25.13 -4.26 14.08
N ALA A 178 24.66 -3.08 14.51
CA ALA A 178 25.25 -2.35 15.63
C ALA A 178 25.21 -3.17 16.94
N LEU A 179 24.07 -3.78 17.26
CA LEU A 179 23.91 -4.62 18.45
C LEU A 179 24.85 -5.83 18.43
N SER A 180 24.91 -6.55 17.31
CA SER A 180 25.77 -7.72 17.15
C SER A 180 27.25 -7.38 17.30
N ASN A 181 27.67 -6.26 16.72
CA ASN A 181 29.06 -5.78 16.83
C ASN A 181 29.39 -5.35 18.27
N TYR A 182 28.49 -4.64 18.90
CA TYR A 182 28.66 -4.19 20.29
C TYR A 182 28.75 -5.37 21.24
N GLU A 183 27.85 -6.35 21.15
CA GLU A 183 27.85 -7.53 22.02
C GLU A 183 29.09 -8.44 21.78
N ARG A 184 29.62 -8.44 20.55
CA ARG A 184 30.87 -9.17 20.27
C ARG A 184 32.08 -8.51 20.92
N ALA A 185 32.10 -7.19 21.03
CA ALA A 185 33.21 -6.42 21.59
C ALA A 185 33.15 -6.31 23.13
N HIS A 186 31.96 -6.20 23.70
CA HIS A 186 31.73 -5.84 25.12
C HIS A 186 30.98 -6.89 25.92
N GLY A 187 30.54 -7.99 25.29
CA GLY A 187 29.69 -9.02 25.90
C GLY A 187 28.20 -8.72 25.76
N ILE A 188 27.40 -9.72 26.12
CA ILE A 188 25.94 -9.67 25.96
C ILE A 188 25.31 -8.56 26.81
N ILE A 189 24.46 -7.76 26.23
CA ILE A 189 23.70 -6.71 26.95
C ILE A 189 22.65 -7.38 27.84
N THR A 190 22.79 -7.18 29.15
CA THR A 190 21.88 -7.66 30.21
C THR A 190 20.98 -6.54 30.73
N ALA A 191 20.08 -6.86 31.65
CA ALA A 191 19.20 -5.89 32.28
C ALA A 191 19.97 -4.75 33.01
N ASN A 192 21.14 -5.04 33.53
CA ASN A 192 21.97 -4.13 34.34
C ASN A 192 23.04 -3.38 33.52
N THR A 193 23.18 -3.68 32.21
CA THR A 193 24.18 -3.02 31.36
C THR A 193 23.79 -1.54 31.14
N ASP A 194 24.73 -0.61 31.37
CA ASP A 194 24.55 0.78 30.98
C ASP A 194 24.61 0.89 29.46
N LEU A 195 23.61 1.55 28.87
CA LEU A 195 23.45 1.65 27.43
C LEU A 195 24.04 2.94 26.84
N LYS A 196 24.76 3.78 27.64
CA LYS A 196 25.27 5.05 27.14
C LYS A 196 26.22 4.89 25.97
N ASP A 197 27.18 3.96 26.08
CA ASP A 197 28.15 3.71 25.02
C ASP A 197 27.50 3.14 23.76
N PHE A 198 26.60 2.19 23.93
CA PHE A 198 25.82 1.62 22.81
C PHE A 198 24.94 2.69 22.14
N MET A 199 24.33 3.59 22.93
CA MET A 199 23.58 4.72 22.39
C MET A 199 24.46 5.69 21.59
N GLY A 200 25.70 5.94 22.07
CA GLY A 200 26.68 6.74 21.33
C GLY A 200 26.98 6.15 19.96
N GLU A 201 27.15 4.82 19.87
CA GLU A 201 27.37 4.11 18.62
C GLU A 201 26.13 4.19 17.69
N LEU A 202 24.93 3.96 18.22
CA LEU A 202 23.69 4.08 17.46
C LEU A 202 23.50 5.47 16.85
N ASN A 203 23.79 6.53 17.64
CA ASN A 203 23.71 7.91 17.17
C ASN A 203 24.74 8.20 16.08
N ARG A 204 25.97 7.71 16.22
CA ARG A 204 27.02 7.83 15.19
C ARG A 204 26.63 7.16 13.88
N LEU A 205 25.93 6.03 13.95
CA LEU A 205 25.44 5.30 12.78
C LEU A 205 24.13 5.88 12.20
N GLY A 206 23.55 6.90 12.83
CA GLY A 206 22.26 7.45 12.42
C GLY A 206 21.10 6.46 12.54
N ALA A 207 21.20 5.52 13.49
CA ALA A 207 20.21 4.47 13.66
C ALA A 207 18.85 5.05 14.10
N LYS A 208 17.78 4.53 13.52
CA LYS A 208 16.40 4.94 13.81
C LYS A 208 15.53 3.73 14.14
N THR A 209 14.37 3.96 14.72
CA THR A 209 13.35 2.92 14.90
C THR A 209 12.87 2.40 13.56
N ALA A 210 12.19 1.25 13.53
CA ALA A 210 11.60 0.69 12.30
C ALA A 210 10.67 1.68 11.56
N THR A 211 10.11 2.66 12.27
CA THR A 211 9.24 3.72 11.75
C THR A 211 9.96 5.04 11.45
N GLY A 212 11.29 5.06 11.55
CA GLY A 212 12.11 6.24 11.23
C GLY A 212 12.27 7.26 12.37
N MET A 213 11.74 7.00 13.57
CA MET A 213 11.90 7.89 14.71
C MET A 213 13.28 7.72 15.38
N GLU A 214 13.75 8.75 16.08
CA GLU A 214 14.97 8.70 16.89
C GLU A 214 14.88 7.68 18.03
N ILE A 215 16.01 7.05 18.34
CA ILE A 215 16.13 6.08 19.42
C ILE A 215 16.56 6.83 20.68
N THR A 216 15.64 7.01 21.61
CA THR A 216 15.93 7.56 22.93
C THR A 216 16.37 6.44 23.89
N TYR A 217 17.03 6.81 25.02
CA TYR A 217 17.49 5.86 26.04
C TYR A 217 16.37 4.92 26.50
N ASN A 218 15.18 5.46 26.75
CA ASN A 218 14.02 4.66 27.18
C ASN A 218 13.47 3.71 26.11
N ARG A 219 13.74 4.00 24.83
CA ARG A 219 13.36 3.14 23.69
C ARG A 219 14.41 2.10 23.34
N CYS A 220 15.66 2.32 23.71
CA CYS A 220 16.78 1.47 23.31
C CYS A 220 16.61 0.04 23.84
N ARG A 221 16.37 -0.14 25.13
CA ARG A 221 16.21 -1.48 25.76
C ARG A 221 15.03 -2.29 25.19
N PRO A 222 13.81 -1.74 25.08
CA PRO A 222 12.73 -2.44 24.37
C PRO A 222 13.06 -2.81 22.92
N MET A 223 13.85 -1.98 22.23
CA MET A 223 14.28 -2.29 20.86
C MET A 223 15.30 -3.43 20.82
N ILE A 224 16.26 -3.48 21.73
CA ILE A 224 17.19 -4.61 21.87
C ILE A 224 16.40 -5.92 21.99
N ASN A 225 15.49 -6.00 22.94
CA ASN A 225 14.66 -7.19 23.15
C ASN A 225 13.83 -7.55 21.91
N LYS A 226 13.29 -6.53 21.22
CA LYS A 226 12.52 -6.74 19.98
C LYS A 226 13.42 -7.27 18.85
N VAL A 227 14.60 -6.70 18.66
CA VAL A 227 15.54 -7.10 17.63
C VAL A 227 16.09 -8.48 17.88
N LYS A 228 16.46 -8.83 19.13
CA LYS A 228 16.86 -10.19 19.51
C LYS A 228 15.80 -11.22 19.12
N LYS A 229 14.52 -10.96 19.41
CA LYS A 229 13.39 -11.83 19.00
C LYS A 229 13.25 -11.94 17.47
N ILE A 230 13.40 -10.84 16.72
CA ILE A 230 13.29 -10.82 15.25
C ILE A 230 14.38 -11.69 14.61
N TYR A 231 15.62 -11.59 15.11
CA TYR A 231 16.79 -12.25 14.51
C TYR A 231 17.18 -13.56 15.20
N ASN A 232 16.40 -14.03 16.20
CA ASN A 232 16.66 -15.24 16.98
C ASN A 232 18.03 -15.21 17.66
N MET A 233 18.44 -14.05 18.18
CA MET A 233 19.62 -13.96 19.06
C MET A 233 19.25 -14.59 20.40
N ASN A 234 20.00 -15.57 20.84
CA ASN A 234 19.81 -16.15 22.17
C ASN A 234 20.21 -15.11 23.22
N ASP A 235 19.45 -15.10 24.33
CA ASP A 235 19.75 -14.28 25.51
C ASP A 235 21.01 -14.77 26.21
#